data_b88307050ed0101660db5bafda2722f5
#
_entry.id   b88307050ed0101660db5bafda2722f5
#
_cell.length_a   1.000
_cell.length_b   1.000
_cell.length_c   1.000
_cell.angle_alpha   90.00
_cell.angle_beta   90.00
_cell.angle_gamma   90.00
#
_symmetry.space_group_name_H-M   'P 1'
#
loop_
_entity.id
_entity.type
_entity.pdbx_description
1 polymer ?
#
loop_
_entity_poly.entity_id
_entity_poly.type
_entity_poly.pdbx_seq_one_letter_code
_entity_poly.pdbx_strand_id
1 'polypeptide(L)'
;MKNKNKSKHTSNKILPRVSICTPTFNRRPFFKGIISCVLSQDYPKDLLEWIIVDDGTDQIEDLIKDIPFVKYFKLDTKIPLGKKRNYMHEVCSFKNDTDIIVYMDDDDFYPSTRVSHSVERLINSQALCSGSSELHIWFSTLNKMYRFGPYGPNHATAGTFAFKRALLNDTHYEDSAVLAEEKYFLKNYTIPFVQLDPLKTILVFSHEQNTFDKRRLIDPTNTMCKESSLKVKNFIKSTELQQFYMVDIEKLLIAYEPGDIKYKQDVLDEIKKRDNERSQSNNTNVNIKNPDGSSRTLNASEIIDALKHKIDENIKLHKALDEKQAQLNKFVEVIKQNNLQSFFI
;
A
#
# COMPACT_ATOMS: atom_id res chain seq x y z
N MET A 1 -55.28 -17.31 0.73
CA MET A 1 -53.83 -17.17 1.01
C MET A 1 -53.08 -17.09 -0.30
N LYS A 2 -52.62 -15.90 -0.70
CA LYS A 2 -51.86 -15.69 -1.93
C LYS A 2 -50.37 -15.62 -1.57
N ASN A 3 -49.62 -16.69 -1.90
CA ASN A 3 -48.17 -16.71 -1.82
C ASN A 3 -47.58 -15.73 -2.86
N LYS A 4 -46.99 -14.62 -2.39
CA LYS A 4 -46.18 -13.75 -3.20
C LYS A 4 -44.74 -14.35 -3.24
N ASN A 5 -44.44 -15.09 -4.29
CA ASN A 5 -43.09 -15.42 -4.67
C ASN A 5 -42.33 -14.10 -5.00
N LYS A 6 -41.51 -13.63 -4.09
CA LYS A 6 -40.50 -12.60 -4.40
C LYS A 6 -39.42 -13.28 -5.23
N SER A 7 -39.48 -13.12 -6.56
CA SER A 7 -38.32 -13.40 -7.42
C SER A 7 -37.17 -12.47 -7.00
N LYS A 8 -36.11 -13.05 -6.44
CA LYS A 8 -34.83 -12.35 -6.32
C LYS A 8 -34.31 -12.14 -7.73
N HIS A 9 -34.47 -10.95 -8.27
CA HIS A 9 -33.68 -10.50 -9.41
C HIS A 9 -32.20 -10.40 -8.94
N THR A 10 -31.45 -11.46 -9.08
CA THR A 10 -29.99 -11.39 -9.14
C THR A 10 -29.65 -10.77 -10.49
N SER A 11 -29.44 -9.47 -10.52
CA SER A 11 -28.78 -8.84 -11.68
C SER A 11 -27.44 -9.55 -11.84
N ASN A 12 -27.26 -10.28 -12.94
CA ASN A 12 -25.92 -10.78 -13.34
C ASN A 12 -25.03 -9.56 -13.54
N LYS A 13 -24.32 -9.15 -12.49
CA LYS A 13 -23.28 -8.11 -12.61
C LYS A 13 -22.22 -8.70 -13.55
N ILE A 14 -22.07 -8.09 -14.72
CA ILE A 14 -20.97 -8.43 -15.63
C ILE A 14 -19.66 -8.08 -14.90
N LEU A 15 -18.83 -9.08 -14.67
CA LEU A 15 -17.51 -8.89 -14.03
C LEU A 15 -16.55 -8.20 -15.01
N PRO A 16 -15.77 -7.22 -14.59
CA PRO A 16 -14.75 -6.59 -15.44
C PRO A 16 -13.60 -7.57 -15.73
N ARG A 17 -12.89 -7.36 -16.83
CA ARG A 17 -11.64 -8.04 -17.10
C ARG A 17 -10.54 -7.44 -16.25
N VAL A 18 -9.54 -8.23 -15.86
CA VAL A 18 -8.49 -7.82 -14.94
C VAL A 18 -7.12 -8.15 -15.51
N SER A 19 -6.26 -7.15 -15.61
CA SER A 19 -4.84 -7.30 -15.90
C SER A 19 -4.06 -7.29 -14.58
N ILE A 20 -3.51 -8.45 -14.19
CA ILE A 20 -2.53 -8.51 -13.10
C ILE A 20 -1.19 -8.05 -13.65
N CYS A 21 -0.53 -7.10 -12.99
CA CYS A 21 0.73 -6.52 -13.45
C CYS A 21 1.85 -6.78 -12.44
N THR A 22 2.93 -7.43 -12.89
CA THR A 22 4.11 -7.77 -12.09
C THR A 22 5.37 -7.22 -12.77
N PRO A 23 5.98 -6.13 -12.25
CA PRO A 23 7.30 -5.71 -12.67
C PRO A 23 8.34 -6.63 -12.03
N THR A 24 9.35 -7.07 -12.78
CA THR A 24 10.41 -7.92 -12.23
C THR A 24 11.80 -7.52 -12.76
N PHE A 25 12.82 -7.80 -11.95
CA PHE A 25 14.24 -7.62 -12.28
C PHE A 25 15.09 -8.57 -11.45
N ASN A 26 15.55 -9.67 -12.04
CA ASN A 26 16.38 -10.65 -11.35
C ASN A 26 15.74 -11.14 -10.04
N ARG A 27 14.54 -11.76 -10.13
CA ARG A 27 13.71 -12.19 -9.00
C ARG A 27 13.31 -13.67 -9.09
N ARG A 28 14.04 -14.47 -9.86
CA ARG A 28 13.76 -15.91 -10.08
C ARG A 28 13.41 -16.67 -8.79
N PRO A 29 14.12 -16.50 -7.63
CA PRO A 29 13.80 -17.23 -6.41
C PRO A 29 12.38 -17.01 -5.89
N PHE A 30 11.77 -15.87 -6.18
CA PHE A 30 10.43 -15.52 -5.68
C PHE A 30 9.30 -16.08 -6.54
N PHE A 31 9.59 -16.51 -7.79
CA PHE A 31 8.55 -16.87 -8.76
C PHE A 31 7.72 -18.08 -8.34
N LYS A 32 8.25 -19.01 -7.54
CA LYS A 32 7.42 -20.08 -6.94
C LYS A 32 6.25 -19.50 -6.12
N GLY A 33 6.52 -18.45 -5.35
CA GLY A 33 5.54 -17.79 -4.50
C GLY A 33 4.50 -17.02 -5.31
N ILE A 34 4.92 -16.10 -6.20
CA ILE A 34 3.99 -15.26 -6.96
C ILE A 34 3.15 -16.09 -7.95
N ILE A 35 3.71 -17.12 -8.59
CA ILE A 35 2.94 -18.06 -9.42
C ILE A 35 1.82 -18.70 -8.61
N SER A 36 2.11 -19.19 -7.40
CA SER A 36 1.10 -19.76 -6.50
C SER A 36 0.02 -18.75 -6.15
N CYS A 37 0.40 -17.50 -5.86
CA CYS A 37 -0.56 -16.42 -5.55
C CYS A 37 -1.48 -16.14 -6.75
N VAL A 38 -0.95 -16.01 -7.96
CA VAL A 38 -1.74 -15.69 -9.17
C VAL A 38 -2.65 -16.85 -9.57
N LEU A 39 -2.15 -18.08 -9.54
CA LEU A 39 -2.94 -19.26 -9.88
C LEU A 39 -4.07 -19.51 -8.89
N SER A 40 -3.90 -19.16 -7.62
CA SER A 40 -4.89 -19.35 -6.55
C SER A 40 -5.98 -18.27 -6.52
N GLN A 41 -5.91 -17.21 -7.35
CA GLN A 41 -6.92 -16.15 -7.35
C GLN A 41 -8.33 -16.72 -7.63
N ASP A 42 -9.32 -16.35 -6.82
CA ASP A 42 -10.73 -16.76 -6.88
C ASP A 42 -11.54 -15.97 -7.92
N TYR A 43 -10.90 -15.54 -9.00
CA TYR A 43 -11.50 -14.80 -10.10
C TYR A 43 -11.52 -15.65 -11.37
N PRO A 44 -12.55 -15.52 -12.25
CA PRO A 44 -12.63 -16.31 -13.49
C PRO A 44 -11.38 -16.15 -14.35
N LYS A 45 -10.75 -17.27 -14.72
CA LYS A 45 -9.46 -17.23 -15.42
C LYS A 45 -9.56 -16.70 -16.86
N ASP A 46 -10.72 -16.83 -17.49
CA ASP A 46 -11.05 -16.25 -18.80
C ASP A 46 -11.18 -14.72 -18.78
N LEU A 47 -11.34 -14.12 -17.58
CA LEU A 47 -11.36 -12.69 -17.38
C LEU A 47 -10.02 -12.14 -16.85
N LEU A 48 -8.98 -12.99 -16.74
CA LEU A 48 -7.65 -12.60 -16.26
C LEU A 48 -6.63 -12.59 -17.41
N GLU A 49 -5.72 -11.66 -17.36
CA GLU A 49 -4.39 -11.73 -17.97
C GLU A 49 -3.33 -11.39 -16.94
N TRP A 50 -2.15 -11.99 -17.05
CA TRP A 50 -1.01 -11.69 -16.18
C TRP A 50 0.12 -11.10 -17.01
N ILE A 51 0.36 -9.79 -16.84
CA ILE A 51 1.38 -9.02 -17.52
C ILE A 51 2.65 -9.04 -16.68
N ILE A 52 3.72 -9.58 -17.21
CA ILE A 52 5.03 -9.60 -16.58
C ILE A 52 6.00 -8.82 -17.47
N VAL A 53 6.63 -7.79 -16.93
CA VAL A 53 7.70 -7.05 -17.61
C VAL A 53 9.00 -7.32 -16.87
N ASP A 54 9.91 -8.00 -17.54
CA ASP A 54 11.20 -8.46 -17.02
C ASP A 54 12.35 -7.77 -17.75
N ASP A 55 13.08 -6.93 -17.04
CA ASP A 55 14.28 -6.28 -17.54
C ASP A 55 15.56 -6.79 -16.83
N GLY A 56 15.46 -7.98 -16.23
CA GLY A 56 16.57 -8.68 -15.61
C GLY A 56 17.47 -9.44 -16.57
N THR A 57 18.64 -9.82 -16.10
CA THR A 57 19.58 -10.68 -16.83
C THR A 57 19.29 -12.17 -16.62
N ASP A 58 18.70 -12.54 -15.48
CA ASP A 58 18.20 -13.90 -15.20
C ASP A 58 16.69 -13.93 -15.42
N GLN A 59 16.31 -14.21 -16.66
CA GLN A 59 14.92 -14.18 -17.13
C GLN A 59 14.14 -15.39 -16.67
N ILE A 60 12.80 -15.21 -16.49
CA ILE A 60 11.93 -16.19 -15.83
C ILE A 60 10.92 -16.82 -16.77
N GLU A 61 11.07 -16.66 -18.09
CA GLU A 61 10.12 -17.18 -19.10
C GLU A 61 9.87 -18.68 -18.96
N ASP A 62 10.93 -19.45 -18.68
CA ASP A 62 10.87 -20.89 -18.46
C ASP A 62 9.96 -21.33 -17.31
N LEU A 63 9.77 -20.46 -16.31
CA LEU A 63 8.93 -20.73 -15.13
C LEU A 63 7.44 -20.50 -15.37
N ILE A 64 7.07 -19.72 -16.41
CA ILE A 64 5.71 -19.22 -16.62
C ILE A 64 5.10 -19.61 -17.97
N LYS A 65 5.88 -20.19 -18.89
CA LYS A 65 5.49 -20.50 -20.28
C LYS A 65 4.23 -21.38 -20.41
N ASP A 66 3.96 -22.20 -19.40
CA ASP A 66 2.82 -23.12 -19.40
C ASP A 66 1.55 -22.52 -18.77
N ILE A 67 1.56 -21.24 -18.39
CA ILE A 67 0.40 -20.54 -17.82
C ILE A 67 -0.36 -19.81 -18.94
N PRO A 68 -1.59 -20.25 -19.33
CA PRO A 68 -2.22 -19.83 -20.59
C PRO A 68 -2.54 -18.33 -20.69
N PHE A 69 -2.75 -17.63 -19.55
CA PHE A 69 -3.14 -16.23 -19.52
C PHE A 69 -1.98 -15.28 -19.19
N VAL A 70 -0.73 -15.80 -19.18
CA VAL A 70 0.49 -14.97 -19.02
C VAL A 70 0.85 -14.29 -20.34
N LYS A 71 1.30 -13.04 -20.21
CA LYS A 71 1.94 -12.25 -21.26
C LYS A 71 3.26 -11.74 -20.71
N TYR A 72 4.32 -12.34 -21.21
CA TYR A 72 5.68 -12.02 -20.79
C TYR A 72 6.36 -11.09 -21.79
N PHE A 73 6.92 -10.00 -21.27
CA PHE A 73 7.63 -8.98 -22.02
C PHE A 73 9.04 -8.84 -21.46
N LYS A 74 9.99 -9.30 -22.23
CA LYS A 74 11.41 -9.17 -21.96
C LYS A 74 11.92 -7.83 -22.48
N LEU A 75 12.72 -7.14 -21.65
CA LEU A 75 13.46 -5.97 -22.06
C LEU A 75 14.97 -6.27 -21.99
N ASP A 76 15.73 -5.74 -22.95
CA ASP A 76 17.18 -5.99 -23.03
C ASP A 76 17.98 -5.13 -22.05
N THR A 77 17.38 -4.07 -21.53
CA THR A 77 18.01 -3.15 -20.58
C THR A 77 17.08 -2.81 -19.46
N LYS A 78 17.64 -2.68 -18.23
CA LYS A 78 16.89 -2.20 -17.06
C LYS A 78 16.36 -0.80 -17.30
N ILE A 79 15.08 -0.59 -16.96
CA ILE A 79 14.43 0.72 -17.01
C ILE A 79 13.93 1.11 -15.60
N PRO A 80 13.72 2.43 -15.33
CA PRO A 80 13.14 2.87 -14.07
C PRO A 80 11.77 2.26 -13.81
N LEU A 81 11.42 2.06 -12.52
CA LEU A 81 10.18 1.38 -12.12
C LEU A 81 8.93 2.10 -12.64
N GLY A 82 8.90 3.45 -12.59
CA GLY A 82 7.77 4.23 -13.11
C GLY A 82 7.53 3.99 -14.59
N LYS A 83 8.60 4.01 -15.41
CA LYS A 83 8.52 3.67 -16.84
C LYS A 83 8.07 2.24 -17.06
N LYS A 84 8.54 1.28 -16.24
CA LYS A 84 8.11 -0.12 -16.32
C LYS A 84 6.63 -0.28 -16.03
N ARG A 85 6.09 0.42 -15.02
CA ARG A 85 4.66 0.42 -14.72
C ARG A 85 3.83 1.02 -15.85
N ASN A 86 4.25 2.14 -16.45
CA ASN A 86 3.60 2.72 -17.62
C ASN A 86 3.59 1.75 -18.80
N TYR A 87 4.73 1.12 -19.09
CA TYR A 87 4.82 0.11 -20.15
C TYR A 87 3.89 -1.09 -19.91
N MET A 88 3.77 -1.59 -18.67
CA MET A 88 2.78 -2.63 -18.35
C MET A 88 1.35 -2.21 -18.71
N HIS A 89 0.97 -0.96 -18.45
CA HIS A 89 -0.35 -0.44 -18.81
C HIS A 89 -0.57 -0.41 -20.33
N GLU A 90 0.48 -0.10 -21.09
CA GLU A 90 0.44 -0.05 -22.55
C GLU A 90 0.26 -1.43 -23.16
N VAL A 91 0.92 -2.45 -22.61
CA VAL A 91 0.90 -3.82 -23.17
C VAL A 91 -0.25 -4.69 -22.65
N CYS A 92 -1.03 -4.25 -21.67
CA CYS A 92 -2.30 -4.89 -21.30
C CYS A 92 -3.20 -5.02 -22.53
N SER A 93 -3.89 -6.17 -22.70
CA SER A 93 -4.86 -6.33 -23.78
C SER A 93 -6.25 -5.80 -23.46
N PHE A 94 -6.58 -5.74 -22.19
CA PHE A 94 -7.86 -5.24 -21.73
C PHE A 94 -7.81 -3.71 -21.70
N LYS A 95 -8.56 -3.05 -22.61
CA LYS A 95 -8.44 -1.61 -22.90
C LYS A 95 -9.68 -0.80 -22.59
N ASN A 96 -10.77 -1.42 -22.08
CA ASN A 96 -11.96 -0.67 -21.74
C ASN A 96 -11.74 0.12 -20.44
N ASP A 97 -12.36 1.27 -20.30
CA ASP A 97 -12.30 2.11 -19.10
C ASP A 97 -12.75 1.39 -17.82
N THR A 98 -13.64 0.40 -17.96
CA THR A 98 -14.14 -0.44 -16.86
C THR A 98 -13.23 -1.63 -16.51
N ASP A 99 -12.27 -1.99 -17.38
CA ASP A 99 -11.29 -3.03 -17.09
C ASP A 99 -10.43 -2.58 -15.91
N ILE A 100 -9.90 -3.53 -15.14
CA ILE A 100 -9.18 -3.25 -13.91
C ILE A 100 -7.74 -3.70 -14.02
N ILE A 101 -6.82 -2.88 -13.55
CA ILE A 101 -5.41 -3.23 -13.38
C ILE A 101 -5.17 -3.50 -11.89
N VAL A 102 -4.51 -4.62 -11.57
CA VAL A 102 -4.16 -5.04 -10.20
C VAL A 102 -2.65 -5.28 -10.14
N TYR A 103 -1.96 -4.61 -9.22
CA TYR A 103 -0.55 -4.92 -9.00
C TYR A 103 -0.37 -6.11 -8.08
N MET A 104 0.58 -6.95 -8.43
CA MET A 104 1.16 -8.00 -7.60
C MET A 104 2.67 -8.00 -7.86
N ASP A 105 3.42 -7.41 -6.93
CA ASP A 105 4.89 -7.41 -7.00
C ASP A 105 5.43 -8.83 -6.77
N ASP A 106 6.65 -9.12 -7.22
CA ASP A 106 7.16 -10.49 -7.33
C ASP A 106 7.61 -11.11 -6.00
N ASP A 107 7.90 -10.29 -4.98
CA ASP A 107 8.52 -10.70 -3.71
C ASP A 107 7.56 -10.76 -2.50
N ASP A 108 6.26 -10.49 -2.70
CA ASP A 108 5.26 -10.44 -1.65
C ASP A 108 4.20 -11.55 -1.79
N PHE A 109 3.47 -11.82 -0.71
CA PHE A 109 2.34 -12.75 -0.73
C PHE A 109 1.01 -12.03 -0.95
N TYR A 110 0.21 -12.54 -1.86
CA TYR A 110 -1.14 -12.06 -2.17
C TYR A 110 -2.18 -13.14 -1.88
N PRO A 111 -3.18 -12.86 -1.01
CA PRO A 111 -4.27 -13.79 -0.74
C PRO A 111 -5.08 -14.13 -1.99
N SER A 112 -5.70 -15.31 -2.01
CA SER A 112 -6.53 -15.75 -3.16
C SER A 112 -7.69 -14.82 -3.48
N THR A 113 -8.12 -14.01 -2.51
CA THR A 113 -9.18 -12.99 -2.66
C THR A 113 -8.67 -11.63 -3.13
N ARG A 114 -7.38 -11.49 -3.45
CA ARG A 114 -6.78 -10.18 -3.80
C ARG A 114 -7.50 -9.52 -4.97
N VAL A 115 -7.74 -10.26 -6.05
CA VAL A 115 -8.41 -9.74 -7.25
C VAL A 115 -9.88 -9.50 -6.98
N SER A 116 -10.63 -10.52 -6.51
CA SER A 116 -12.08 -10.42 -6.30
C SER A 116 -12.45 -9.32 -5.30
N HIS A 117 -11.69 -9.17 -4.21
CA HIS A 117 -11.87 -8.11 -3.23
C HIS A 117 -11.67 -6.72 -3.84
N SER A 118 -10.60 -6.54 -4.63
CA SER A 118 -10.34 -5.25 -5.30
C SER A 118 -11.44 -4.88 -6.28
N VAL A 119 -11.87 -5.84 -7.10
CA VAL A 119 -12.96 -5.66 -8.05
C VAL A 119 -14.24 -5.28 -7.31
N GLU A 120 -14.62 -6.04 -6.27
CA GLU A 120 -15.81 -5.77 -5.47
C GLU A 120 -15.80 -4.33 -4.92
N ARG A 121 -14.68 -3.90 -4.35
CA ARG A 121 -14.54 -2.56 -3.78
C ARG A 121 -14.65 -1.47 -4.83
N LEU A 122 -14.03 -1.65 -5.99
CA LEU A 122 -14.05 -0.68 -7.09
C LEU A 122 -15.40 -0.57 -7.77
N ILE A 123 -16.11 -1.70 -8.04
CA ILE A 123 -17.43 -1.66 -8.70
C ILE A 123 -18.54 -1.10 -7.81
N ASN A 124 -18.36 -1.16 -6.49
CA ASN A 124 -19.29 -0.59 -5.51
C ASN A 124 -18.88 0.82 -5.05
N SER A 125 -17.90 1.45 -5.71
CA SER A 125 -17.40 2.80 -5.41
C SER A 125 -17.35 3.68 -6.66
N GLN A 126 -17.47 5.00 -6.45
CA GLN A 126 -17.20 5.98 -7.50
C GLN A 126 -15.70 6.22 -7.70
N ALA A 127 -14.86 5.80 -6.75
CA ALA A 127 -13.41 5.93 -6.89
C ALA A 127 -12.89 5.08 -8.06
N LEU A 128 -11.88 5.60 -8.73
CA LEU A 128 -11.19 4.89 -9.81
C LEU A 128 -10.01 4.08 -9.29
N CYS A 129 -9.52 4.35 -8.07
CA CYS A 129 -8.37 3.69 -7.47
C CYS A 129 -8.71 3.07 -6.11
N SER A 130 -8.05 1.96 -5.79
CA SER A 130 -8.10 1.27 -4.51
C SER A 130 -6.74 0.73 -4.10
N GLY A 131 -6.54 0.53 -2.81
CA GLY A 131 -5.34 -0.06 -2.22
C GLY A 131 -5.44 -0.05 -0.71
N SER A 132 -4.36 -0.32 0.01
CA SER A 132 -4.34 -0.30 1.46
C SER A 132 -3.35 0.73 2.00
N SER A 133 -3.82 1.59 2.89
CA SER A 133 -2.97 2.50 3.67
C SER A 133 -2.41 1.83 4.92
N GLU A 134 -2.87 0.62 5.24
CA GLU A 134 -2.33 -0.23 6.31
C GLU A 134 -1.64 -1.44 5.69
N LEU A 135 -0.41 -1.72 6.14
CA LEU A 135 0.39 -2.86 5.70
C LEU A 135 0.86 -3.68 6.88
N HIS A 136 0.98 -4.99 6.66
CA HIS A 136 1.69 -5.90 7.54
C HIS A 136 2.96 -6.36 6.85
N ILE A 137 4.09 -6.25 7.55
CA ILE A 137 5.41 -6.65 7.04
C ILE A 137 5.99 -7.70 7.99
N TRP A 138 6.35 -8.85 7.45
CA TRP A 138 7.12 -9.86 8.15
C TRP A 138 8.61 -9.56 8.01
N PHE A 139 9.31 -9.51 9.12
CA PHE A 139 10.76 -9.33 9.19
C PHE A 139 11.40 -10.64 9.63
N SER A 140 12.00 -11.37 8.69
CA SER A 140 12.64 -12.67 8.94
C SER A 140 13.76 -12.58 9.96
N THR A 141 14.62 -11.57 9.86
CA THR A 141 15.74 -11.33 10.77
C THR A 141 15.30 -11.06 12.22
N LEU A 142 14.11 -10.54 12.43
CA LEU A 142 13.53 -10.25 13.75
C LEU A 142 12.57 -11.34 14.22
N ASN A 143 12.15 -12.24 13.34
CA ASN A 143 11.08 -13.21 13.54
C ASN A 143 9.79 -12.55 14.07
N LYS A 144 9.45 -11.37 13.53
CA LYS A 144 8.33 -10.53 13.97
C LYS A 144 7.59 -9.93 12.79
N MET A 145 6.29 -9.67 13.01
CA MET A 145 5.45 -8.92 12.09
C MET A 145 5.15 -7.54 12.67
N TYR A 146 5.27 -6.51 11.84
CA TYR A 146 4.90 -5.16 12.19
C TYR A 146 3.77 -4.67 11.29
N ARG A 147 2.90 -3.84 11.87
CA ARG A 147 1.86 -3.12 11.17
C ARG A 147 2.31 -1.67 10.96
N PHE A 148 2.12 -1.17 9.75
CA PHE A 148 2.40 0.20 9.35
C PHE A 148 1.11 0.87 8.89
N GLY A 149 0.85 2.08 9.36
CA GLY A 149 -0.36 2.84 9.08
C GLY A 149 -1.52 2.55 10.05
N PRO A 150 -2.79 2.92 9.66
CA PRO A 150 -3.15 3.55 8.39
C PRO A 150 -2.62 4.98 8.24
N TYR A 151 -2.07 5.32 7.06
CA TYR A 151 -1.47 6.63 6.80
C TYR A 151 -2.49 7.69 6.39
N GLY A 152 -3.62 7.30 5.83
CA GLY A 152 -4.69 8.21 5.42
C GLY A 152 -5.67 7.61 4.42
N PRO A 153 -6.83 8.27 4.21
CA PRO A 153 -7.91 7.72 3.38
C PRO A 153 -7.54 7.59 1.89
N ASN A 154 -6.72 8.48 1.36
CA ASN A 154 -6.26 8.47 -0.04
C ASN A 154 -4.83 7.98 -0.20
N HIS A 155 -4.23 7.43 0.87
CA HIS A 155 -2.90 6.86 0.84
C HIS A 155 -2.95 5.34 0.63
N ALA A 156 -2.02 4.82 -0.17
CA ALA A 156 -1.69 3.40 -0.24
C ALA A 156 -0.31 3.23 -0.88
N THR A 157 0.32 2.06 -0.73
CA THR A 157 1.56 1.71 -1.42
C THR A 157 1.26 1.03 -2.75
N ALA A 158 2.14 1.22 -3.74
CA ALA A 158 1.92 0.77 -5.12
C ALA A 158 1.60 -0.73 -5.23
N GLY A 159 2.29 -1.61 -4.49
CA GLY A 159 2.02 -3.06 -4.49
C GLY A 159 0.61 -3.44 -4.04
N THR A 160 -0.15 -2.52 -3.43
CA THR A 160 -1.55 -2.72 -3.04
C THR A 160 -2.55 -2.21 -4.06
N PHE A 161 -2.12 -1.50 -5.11
CA PHE A 161 -3.05 -0.84 -6.04
C PHE A 161 -3.88 -1.81 -6.85
N ALA A 162 -5.15 -1.44 -7.00
CA ALA A 162 -6.02 -1.86 -8.08
C ALA A 162 -6.83 -0.65 -8.55
N PHE A 163 -6.99 -0.47 -9.85
CA PHE A 163 -7.67 0.70 -10.37
C PHE A 163 -8.38 0.40 -11.69
N LYS A 164 -9.47 1.12 -11.93
CA LYS A 164 -10.17 1.11 -13.22
C LYS A 164 -9.26 1.76 -14.26
N ARG A 165 -9.20 1.17 -15.45
CA ARG A 165 -8.34 1.68 -16.53
C ARG A 165 -8.63 3.15 -16.88
N ALA A 166 -9.85 3.61 -16.71
CA ALA A 166 -10.24 5.01 -16.85
C ALA A 166 -9.33 6.00 -16.09
N LEU A 167 -8.71 5.56 -14.97
CA LEU A 167 -7.77 6.40 -14.21
C LEU A 167 -6.56 6.83 -15.04
N LEU A 168 -6.14 6.02 -16.02
CA LEU A 168 -4.99 6.31 -16.87
C LEU A 168 -5.23 7.50 -17.84
N ASN A 169 -6.47 7.95 -18.00
CA ASN A 169 -6.77 9.18 -18.72
C ASN A 169 -6.36 10.43 -17.92
N ASP A 170 -6.25 10.30 -16.60
CA ASP A 170 -5.98 11.41 -15.68
C ASP A 170 -4.56 11.40 -15.11
N THR A 171 -3.91 10.23 -15.04
CA THR A 171 -2.60 10.10 -14.40
C THR A 171 -1.76 8.98 -15.01
N HIS A 172 -0.45 9.09 -14.78
CA HIS A 172 0.56 8.09 -15.15
C HIS A 172 1.68 8.14 -14.11
N TYR A 173 2.59 7.18 -14.14
CA TYR A 173 3.81 7.25 -13.34
C TYR A 173 4.82 8.21 -13.97
N GLU A 174 5.64 8.85 -13.15
CA GLU A 174 6.81 9.57 -13.64
C GLU A 174 7.84 8.54 -14.16
N ASP A 175 8.22 8.66 -15.45
CA ASP A 175 9.07 7.68 -16.11
C ASP A 175 10.44 7.52 -15.46
N SER A 176 10.95 8.58 -14.82
CA SER A 176 12.24 8.56 -14.11
C SER A 176 12.16 7.97 -12.69
N ALA A 177 10.96 7.71 -12.16
CA ALA A 177 10.79 7.27 -10.79
C ALA A 177 11.32 5.84 -10.59
N VAL A 178 12.19 5.67 -9.61
CA VAL A 178 12.76 4.37 -9.21
C VAL A 178 12.30 3.93 -7.82
N LEU A 179 11.80 4.86 -7.00
CA LEU A 179 11.26 4.64 -5.64
C LEU A 179 10.10 5.59 -5.36
N ALA A 180 9.11 5.13 -4.57
CA ALA A 180 7.96 5.92 -4.11
C ALA A 180 7.18 6.57 -5.28
N GLU A 181 7.06 5.83 -6.35
CA GLU A 181 6.41 6.24 -7.60
C GLU A 181 4.90 6.51 -7.42
N GLU A 182 4.30 5.95 -6.38
CA GLU A 182 2.88 6.11 -6.07
C GLU A 182 2.47 7.55 -5.78
N LYS A 183 3.36 8.36 -5.22
CA LYS A 183 3.08 9.75 -4.86
C LYS A 183 2.68 10.59 -6.08
N TYR A 184 3.43 10.44 -7.18
CA TYR A 184 3.13 11.13 -8.44
C TYR A 184 1.84 10.58 -9.06
N PHE A 185 1.71 9.27 -9.14
CA PHE A 185 0.55 8.58 -9.70
C PHE A 185 -0.75 8.99 -8.99
N LEU A 186 -0.73 9.12 -7.67
CA LEU A 186 -1.87 9.57 -6.87
C LEU A 186 -2.00 11.11 -6.77
N LYS A 187 -1.25 11.87 -7.57
CA LYS A 187 -1.26 13.35 -7.56
C LYS A 187 -1.12 13.91 -6.13
N ASN A 188 -0.07 13.50 -5.43
CA ASN A 188 0.16 13.80 -4.01
C ASN A 188 -1.01 13.36 -3.11
N TYR A 189 -1.57 12.17 -3.35
CA TYR A 189 -2.67 11.56 -2.57
C TYR A 189 -3.98 12.35 -2.63
N THR A 190 -4.24 13.08 -3.72
CA THR A 190 -5.49 13.83 -3.94
C THR A 190 -6.53 13.02 -4.73
N ILE A 191 -6.13 11.95 -5.41
CA ILE A 191 -7.06 11.08 -6.15
C ILE A 191 -8.01 10.40 -5.16
N PRO A 192 -9.34 10.44 -5.41
CA PRO A 192 -10.32 9.71 -4.61
C PRO A 192 -10.02 8.21 -4.58
N PHE A 193 -10.07 7.63 -3.38
CA PHE A 193 -9.54 6.30 -3.13
C PHE A 193 -10.50 5.44 -2.31
N VAL A 194 -10.61 4.15 -2.60
CA VAL A 194 -11.32 3.20 -1.73
C VAL A 194 -10.34 2.26 -1.05
N GLN A 195 -10.34 2.27 0.28
CA GLN A 195 -9.44 1.43 1.08
C GLN A 195 -9.83 -0.06 0.99
N LEU A 196 -8.82 -0.91 0.85
CA LEU A 196 -8.93 -2.37 0.87
C LEU A 196 -8.67 -2.91 2.27
N ASP A 197 -9.24 -4.08 2.57
CA ASP A 197 -8.92 -4.84 3.77
C ASP A 197 -7.47 -5.36 3.68
N PRO A 198 -6.58 -5.01 4.62
CA PRO A 198 -5.18 -5.44 4.59
C PRO A 198 -5.01 -6.96 4.51
N LEU A 199 -5.88 -7.73 5.20
CA LEU A 199 -5.85 -9.19 5.21
C LEU A 199 -6.20 -9.83 3.86
N LYS A 200 -6.86 -9.08 2.99
CA LYS A 200 -7.26 -9.50 1.63
C LYS A 200 -6.39 -8.89 0.54
N THR A 201 -5.42 -8.08 0.93
CA THR A 201 -4.63 -7.29 -0.03
C THR A 201 -3.22 -7.84 -0.21
N ILE A 202 -2.39 -7.84 0.82
CA ILE A 202 -0.99 -8.22 0.74
C ILE A 202 -0.42 -8.57 2.13
N LEU A 203 0.53 -9.50 2.17
CA LEU A 203 1.50 -9.61 3.26
C LEU A 203 2.89 -9.37 2.68
N VAL A 204 3.54 -8.32 3.14
CA VAL A 204 4.87 -7.92 2.68
C VAL A 204 5.95 -8.71 3.43
N PHE A 205 7.00 -9.10 2.71
CA PHE A 205 8.17 -9.76 3.29
C PHE A 205 9.40 -8.86 3.20
N SER A 206 10.08 -8.66 4.33
CA SER A 206 11.36 -7.98 4.38
C SER A 206 12.48 -8.99 4.23
N HIS A 207 13.32 -8.84 3.21
CA HIS A 207 14.45 -9.70 2.88
C HIS A 207 15.64 -8.87 2.40
N GLU A 208 16.83 -9.47 2.34
CA GLU A 208 18.09 -8.76 2.04
C GLU A 208 18.13 -8.13 0.64
N GLN A 209 17.37 -8.67 -0.33
CA GLN A 209 17.33 -8.13 -1.69
C GLN A 209 16.18 -7.14 -1.93
N ASN A 210 15.50 -6.65 -0.88
CA ASN A 210 14.53 -5.57 -1.05
C ASN A 210 15.18 -4.34 -1.67
N THR A 211 14.47 -3.69 -2.57
CA THR A 211 14.90 -2.43 -3.19
C THR A 211 15.10 -1.31 -2.17
N PHE A 212 14.25 -1.30 -1.13
CA PHE A 212 14.37 -0.43 0.04
C PHE A 212 14.47 -1.28 1.30
N ASP A 213 15.46 -1.01 2.16
CA ASP A 213 15.61 -1.70 3.44
C ASP A 213 14.46 -1.33 4.39
N LYS A 214 13.45 -2.19 4.44
CA LYS A 214 12.24 -1.99 5.24
C LYS A 214 12.53 -1.92 6.74
N ARG A 215 13.68 -2.43 7.23
CA ARG A 215 14.09 -2.35 8.65
C ARG A 215 14.25 -0.90 9.11
N ARG A 216 14.60 0.02 8.21
CA ARG A 216 14.66 1.47 8.49
C ARG A 216 13.30 2.07 8.87
N LEU A 217 12.20 1.39 8.62
CA LEU A 217 10.85 1.83 9.01
C LEU A 217 10.54 1.52 10.47
N ILE A 218 11.29 0.59 11.10
CA ILE A 218 11.12 0.21 12.51
C ILE A 218 11.89 1.21 13.36
N ASP A 219 11.29 2.37 13.56
CA ASP A 219 11.84 3.45 14.37
C ASP A 219 10.89 3.69 15.57
N PRO A 220 11.39 3.72 16.81
CA PRO A 220 10.56 4.02 17.99
C PRO A 220 9.81 5.36 17.90
N THR A 221 10.31 6.30 17.11
CA THR A 221 9.66 7.60 16.87
C THR A 221 8.55 7.52 15.81
N ASN A 222 8.50 6.44 15.03
CA ASN A 222 7.47 6.22 14.01
C ASN A 222 6.15 5.75 14.66
N THR A 223 5.26 6.69 14.96
CA THR A 223 3.95 6.42 15.58
C THR A 223 3.05 5.52 14.72
N MET A 224 3.33 5.40 13.42
CA MET A 224 2.60 4.54 12.49
C MET A 224 3.11 3.10 12.45
N CYS A 225 4.25 2.80 13.11
CA CYS A 225 4.83 1.47 13.22
C CYS A 225 4.48 0.84 14.57
N LYS A 226 3.86 -0.33 14.56
CA LYS A 226 3.53 -1.10 15.78
C LYS A 226 3.75 -2.59 15.53
N GLU A 227 4.20 -3.34 16.54
CA GLU A 227 4.23 -4.80 16.45
C GLU A 227 2.79 -5.31 16.22
N SER A 228 2.63 -6.18 15.22
CA SER A 228 1.32 -6.69 14.83
C SER A 228 0.86 -7.80 15.78
N SER A 229 -0.41 -7.76 16.17
CA SER A 229 -1.06 -8.90 16.85
C SER A 229 -1.35 -10.08 15.93
N LEU A 230 -1.37 -9.84 14.60
CA LEU A 230 -1.56 -10.87 13.59
C LEU A 230 -0.28 -11.70 13.41
N LYS A 231 -0.45 -12.90 12.88
CA LYS A 231 0.63 -13.83 12.54
C LYS A 231 0.56 -14.16 11.04
N VAL A 232 1.66 -14.65 10.46
CA VAL A 232 1.71 -15.05 9.04
C VAL A 232 0.56 -15.99 8.66
N LYS A 233 0.19 -16.94 9.55
CA LYS A 233 -0.96 -17.85 9.34
C LYS A 233 -2.33 -17.17 9.17
N ASN A 234 -2.47 -15.92 9.59
CA ASN A 234 -3.71 -15.15 9.34
C ASN A 234 -3.86 -14.81 7.87
N PHE A 235 -2.77 -14.61 7.15
CA PHE A 235 -2.69 -14.34 5.73
C PHE A 235 -2.53 -15.63 4.92
N ILE A 236 -1.50 -16.41 5.19
CA ILE A 236 -1.11 -17.60 4.45
C ILE A 236 -1.67 -18.82 5.16
N LYS A 237 -2.58 -19.56 4.52
CA LYS A 237 -3.19 -20.78 5.09
C LYS A 237 -2.38 -22.06 4.79
N SER A 238 -1.70 -22.08 3.63
CA SER A 238 -0.83 -23.20 3.24
C SER A 238 0.45 -23.22 4.08
N THR A 239 0.71 -24.35 4.73
CA THR A 239 1.97 -24.57 5.49
C THR A 239 3.19 -24.55 4.57
N GLU A 240 3.05 -25.05 3.34
CA GLU A 240 4.12 -25.02 2.34
C GLU A 240 4.50 -23.58 1.97
N LEU A 241 3.51 -22.71 1.71
CA LEU A 241 3.77 -21.31 1.41
C LEU A 241 4.29 -20.53 2.62
N GLN A 242 3.83 -20.86 3.85
CA GLN A 242 4.44 -20.28 5.05
C GLN A 242 5.92 -20.66 5.13
N GLN A 243 6.25 -21.94 4.95
CA GLN A 243 7.63 -22.42 4.94
C GLN A 243 8.45 -21.71 3.86
N PHE A 244 7.92 -21.60 2.65
CA PHE A 244 8.57 -20.91 1.54
C PHE A 244 8.91 -19.46 1.89
N TYR A 245 7.92 -18.64 2.27
CA TYR A 245 8.11 -17.21 2.51
C TYR A 245 8.88 -16.88 3.80
N MET A 246 8.79 -17.73 4.83
CA MET A 246 9.43 -17.46 6.12
C MET A 246 10.83 -18.03 6.25
N VAL A 247 11.15 -19.08 5.48
CA VAL A 247 12.38 -19.86 5.69
C VAL A 247 13.14 -20.11 4.39
N ASP A 248 12.47 -20.65 3.36
CA ASP A 248 13.17 -21.16 2.18
C ASP A 248 13.71 -20.01 1.31
N ILE A 249 12.95 -18.90 1.21
CA ILE A 249 13.36 -17.75 0.40
C ILE A 249 14.70 -17.17 0.87
N GLU A 250 14.90 -17.04 2.18
CA GLU A 250 16.18 -16.52 2.72
C GLU A 250 17.37 -17.41 2.30
N LYS A 251 17.20 -18.74 2.33
CA LYS A 251 18.24 -19.67 1.90
C LYS A 251 18.53 -19.57 0.41
N LEU A 252 17.47 -19.38 -0.39
CA LEU A 252 17.61 -19.21 -1.85
C LEU A 252 18.34 -17.90 -2.18
N LEU A 253 18.07 -16.82 -1.44
CA LEU A 253 18.68 -15.51 -1.66
C LEU A 253 20.17 -15.46 -1.32
N ILE A 254 20.63 -16.25 -0.34
CA ILE A 254 22.08 -16.33 0.00
C ILE A 254 22.92 -16.74 -1.21
N ALA A 255 22.41 -17.65 -2.03
CA ALA A 255 23.09 -18.16 -3.23
C ALA A 255 22.74 -17.40 -4.51
N TYR A 256 21.82 -16.43 -4.45
CA TYR A 256 21.29 -15.74 -5.63
C TYR A 256 21.83 -14.32 -5.76
N GLU A 257 22.96 -14.18 -6.40
CA GLU A 257 23.64 -12.91 -6.60
C GLU A 257 22.91 -11.92 -7.55
N PRO A 258 22.29 -12.34 -8.67
CA PRO A 258 21.74 -11.40 -9.66
C PRO A 258 20.72 -10.39 -9.10
N GLY A 259 20.01 -10.75 -8.03
CA GLY A 259 19.02 -9.87 -7.38
C GLY A 259 19.59 -8.84 -6.39
N ASP A 260 20.90 -8.85 -6.14
CA ASP A 260 21.55 -7.94 -5.19
C ASP A 260 21.32 -6.47 -5.58
N ILE A 261 21.15 -5.63 -4.57
CA ILE A 261 20.94 -4.18 -4.73
C ILE A 261 22.08 -3.48 -5.48
N LYS A 262 23.30 -4.03 -5.42
CA LYS A 262 24.47 -3.49 -6.15
C LYS A 262 24.26 -3.42 -7.66
N TYR A 263 23.35 -4.24 -8.21
CA TYR A 263 23.00 -4.22 -9.64
C TYR A 263 21.86 -3.24 -9.97
N LYS A 264 21.40 -2.47 -9.00
CA LYS A 264 20.36 -1.45 -9.16
C LYS A 264 20.94 -0.05 -8.89
N GLN A 265 21.88 0.37 -9.74
CA GLN A 265 22.63 1.61 -9.54
C GLN A 265 21.73 2.84 -9.46
N ASP A 266 20.68 2.90 -10.30
CA ASP A 266 19.67 3.95 -10.28
C ASP A 266 18.97 4.09 -8.92
N VAL A 267 18.67 2.95 -8.27
CA VAL A 267 18.09 2.93 -6.92
C VAL A 267 19.08 3.41 -5.88
N LEU A 268 20.32 2.95 -5.95
CA LEU A 268 21.37 3.38 -5.01
C LEU A 268 21.63 4.89 -5.09
N ASP A 269 21.60 5.45 -6.29
CA ASP A 269 21.79 6.88 -6.51
C ASP A 269 20.60 7.69 -5.96
N GLU A 270 19.36 7.21 -6.16
CA GLU A 270 18.18 7.86 -5.60
C GLU A 270 18.16 7.78 -4.06
N ILE A 271 18.56 6.66 -3.46
CA ILE A 271 18.69 6.54 -1.99
C ILE A 271 19.68 7.56 -1.46
N LYS A 272 20.87 7.66 -2.07
CA LYS A 272 21.89 8.65 -1.68
C LYS A 272 21.38 10.07 -1.79
N LYS A 273 20.68 10.40 -2.88
CA LYS A 273 20.06 11.71 -3.09
C LYS A 273 19.09 12.04 -1.97
N ARG A 274 18.17 11.14 -1.65
CA ARG A 274 17.18 11.33 -0.58
C ARG A 274 17.79 11.44 0.81
N ASP A 275 18.83 10.64 1.11
CA ASP A 275 19.56 10.73 2.37
C ASP A 275 20.27 12.09 2.49
N ASN A 276 20.86 12.62 1.41
CA ASN A 276 21.46 13.95 1.37
C ASN A 276 20.41 15.07 1.56
N GLU A 277 19.27 14.99 0.89
CA GLU A 277 18.16 15.95 1.04
C GLU A 277 17.63 15.97 2.48
N ARG A 278 17.47 14.79 3.12
CA ARG A 278 17.08 14.70 4.53
C ARG A 278 18.12 15.33 5.45
N SER A 279 19.39 15.07 5.21
CA SER A 279 20.48 15.65 6.00
C SER A 279 20.53 17.17 5.88
N GLN A 280 20.29 17.71 4.68
CA GLN A 280 20.21 19.15 4.44
C GLN A 280 18.98 19.76 5.10
N SER A 281 17.83 19.10 5.02
CA SER A 281 16.59 19.55 5.67
C SER A 281 16.71 19.59 7.19
N ASN A 282 17.42 18.60 7.78
CA ASN A 282 17.70 18.58 9.22
C ASN A 282 18.62 19.71 9.67
N ASN A 283 19.41 20.28 8.77
CA ASN A 283 20.28 21.44 9.03
C ASN A 283 19.56 22.79 8.80
N THR A 284 18.28 22.79 8.39
CA THR A 284 17.54 24.02 8.19
C THR A 284 17.15 24.59 9.55
N ASN A 285 17.75 25.70 9.92
CA ASN A 285 17.44 26.47 11.15
C ASN A 285 16.33 27.46 10.86
N VAL A 286 15.29 27.50 11.70
CA VAL A 286 14.19 28.46 11.63
C VAL A 286 14.26 29.40 12.83
N ASN A 287 14.28 30.69 12.56
CA ASN A 287 14.23 31.70 13.61
C ASN A 287 12.75 31.97 14.00
N ILE A 288 12.40 31.66 15.23
CA ILE A 288 11.07 31.93 15.81
C ILE A 288 11.18 33.14 16.71
N LYS A 289 10.26 34.10 16.52
CA LYS A 289 10.07 35.23 17.47
C LYS A 289 9.08 34.81 18.54
N ASN A 290 9.50 34.89 19.78
CA ASN A 290 8.62 34.69 20.93
C ASN A 290 7.70 35.91 21.15
N PRO A 291 6.58 35.74 21.86
CA PRO A 291 5.68 36.86 22.21
C PRO A 291 6.35 37.98 23.02
N ASP A 292 7.43 37.67 23.74
CA ASP A 292 8.25 38.62 24.51
C ASP A 292 9.25 39.42 23.66
N GLY A 293 9.27 39.19 22.32
CA GLY A 293 10.18 39.85 21.38
C GLY A 293 11.55 39.19 21.24
N SER A 294 11.89 38.17 22.03
CA SER A 294 13.12 37.40 21.89
C SER A 294 13.05 36.51 20.66
N SER A 295 14.23 36.20 20.08
CA SER A 295 14.32 35.28 18.93
C SER A 295 15.05 34.00 19.36
N ARG A 296 14.50 32.87 18.99
CA ARG A 296 15.13 31.55 19.18
C ARG A 296 15.29 30.87 17.80
N THR A 297 16.48 30.34 17.57
CA THR A 297 16.76 29.51 16.38
C THR A 297 16.52 28.05 16.76
N LEU A 298 15.63 27.39 16.03
CA LEU A 298 15.33 25.98 16.19
C LEU A 298 15.80 25.19 14.97
N ASN A 299 16.40 24.06 15.18
CA ASN A 299 16.64 23.08 14.11
C ASN A 299 15.37 22.27 13.79
N ALA A 300 15.38 21.53 12.69
CA ALA A 300 14.21 20.77 12.24
C ALA A 300 13.70 19.76 13.29
N SER A 301 14.61 19.12 14.06
CA SER A 301 14.22 18.18 15.13
C SER A 301 13.49 18.89 16.26
N GLU A 302 14.01 20.02 16.71
CA GLU A 302 13.38 20.85 17.77
C GLU A 302 12.00 21.38 17.34
N ILE A 303 11.84 21.71 16.04
CA ILE A 303 10.53 22.12 15.49
C ILE A 303 9.54 20.96 15.51
N ILE A 304 9.98 19.77 15.09
CA ILE A 304 9.16 18.56 15.11
C ILE A 304 8.70 18.23 16.54
N ASP A 305 9.61 18.31 17.52
CA ASP A 305 9.28 18.03 18.92
C ASP A 305 8.34 19.08 19.50
N ALA A 306 8.53 20.36 19.17
CA ALA A 306 7.62 21.42 19.55
C ALA A 306 6.21 21.24 18.94
N LEU A 307 6.12 20.81 17.68
CA LEU A 307 4.86 20.48 17.01
C LEU A 307 4.17 19.28 17.66
N LYS A 308 4.90 18.21 17.96
CA LYS A 308 4.35 17.05 18.68
C LYS A 308 3.76 17.45 20.02
N HIS A 309 4.50 18.25 20.80
CA HIS A 309 4.02 18.75 22.07
C HIS A 309 2.71 19.56 21.94
N LYS A 310 2.63 20.42 20.91
CA LYS A 310 1.42 21.20 20.63
C LYS A 310 0.25 20.34 20.16
N ILE A 311 0.49 19.28 19.41
CA ILE A 311 -0.52 18.32 19.03
C ILE A 311 -1.08 17.59 20.26
N ASP A 312 -0.21 17.11 21.17
CA ASP A 312 -0.62 16.47 22.42
C ASP A 312 -1.40 17.41 23.34
N GLU A 313 -1.00 18.67 23.41
CA GLU A 313 -1.72 19.71 24.15
C GLU A 313 -3.13 19.93 23.57
N ASN A 314 -3.25 20.04 22.24
CA ASN A 314 -4.53 20.17 21.55
C ASN A 314 -5.44 18.96 21.78
N ILE A 315 -4.90 17.74 21.73
CA ILE A 315 -5.68 16.50 22.01
C ILE A 315 -6.25 16.55 23.44
N LYS A 316 -5.43 16.95 24.42
CA LYS A 316 -5.88 17.11 25.83
C LYS A 316 -6.98 18.16 25.96
N LEU A 317 -6.82 19.29 25.26
CA LEU A 317 -7.82 20.37 25.27
C LEU A 317 -9.15 19.93 24.63
N HIS A 318 -9.10 19.22 23.51
CA HIS A 318 -10.30 18.66 22.88
C HIS A 318 -11.03 17.69 23.81
N LYS A 319 -10.29 16.78 24.45
CA LYS A 319 -10.90 15.86 25.43
C LYS A 319 -11.56 16.57 26.58
N ALA A 320 -10.91 17.62 27.16
CA ALA A 320 -11.48 18.45 28.23
C ALA A 320 -12.74 19.20 27.76
N LEU A 321 -12.75 19.68 26.51
CA LEU A 321 -13.90 20.33 25.89
C LEU A 321 -15.08 19.36 25.75
N ASP A 322 -14.84 18.13 25.26
CA ASP A 322 -15.87 17.11 25.15
C ASP A 322 -16.47 16.72 26.50
N GLU A 323 -15.63 16.59 27.54
CA GLU A 323 -16.08 16.33 28.91
C GLU A 323 -16.96 17.46 29.43
N LYS A 324 -16.58 18.73 29.20
CA LYS A 324 -17.38 19.91 29.59
C LYS A 324 -18.70 19.99 28.82
N GLN A 325 -18.68 19.67 27.52
CA GLN A 325 -19.90 19.62 26.71
C GLN A 325 -20.85 18.53 27.20
N ALA A 326 -20.32 17.36 27.57
CA ALA A 326 -21.15 16.28 28.15
C ALA A 326 -21.77 16.68 29.50
N GLN A 327 -21.01 17.41 30.36
CA GLN A 327 -21.54 17.98 31.61
C GLN A 327 -22.67 19.00 31.35
N LEU A 328 -22.44 19.91 30.40
CA LEU A 328 -23.45 20.91 30.01
C LEU A 328 -24.72 20.24 29.50
N ASN A 329 -24.62 19.25 28.67
CA ASN A 329 -25.76 18.49 28.14
C ASN A 329 -26.56 17.83 29.28
N LYS A 330 -25.87 17.23 30.28
CA LYS A 330 -26.54 16.70 31.48
C LYS A 330 -27.28 17.78 32.28
N PHE A 331 -26.69 18.97 32.46
CA PHE A 331 -27.36 20.10 33.13
C PHE A 331 -28.61 20.53 32.36
N VAL A 332 -28.53 20.65 31.03
CA VAL A 332 -29.68 20.99 30.19
C VAL A 332 -30.80 19.96 30.31
N GLU A 333 -30.47 18.67 30.39
CA GLU A 333 -31.47 17.61 30.59
C GLU A 333 -32.15 17.72 31.96
N VAL A 334 -31.38 17.97 33.02
CA VAL A 334 -31.94 18.19 34.36
C VAL A 334 -32.87 19.40 34.42
N ILE A 335 -32.50 20.52 33.78
CA ILE A 335 -33.35 21.71 33.66
C ILE A 335 -34.64 21.38 32.94
N LYS A 336 -34.61 20.64 31.85
CA LYS A 336 -35.79 20.22 31.10
C LYS A 336 -36.68 19.29 31.89
N GLN A 337 -36.11 18.29 32.58
CA GLN A 337 -36.89 17.32 33.40
C GLN A 337 -37.59 17.94 34.59
N ASN A 338 -37.00 19.01 35.17
CA ASN A 338 -37.56 19.70 36.36
C ASN A 338 -38.43 20.93 36.00
N ASN A 339 -38.74 21.19 34.73
CA ASN A 339 -39.51 22.34 34.25
C ASN A 339 -38.94 23.72 34.74
N LEU A 340 -37.61 23.81 34.95
CA LEU A 340 -36.94 25.01 35.44
C LEU A 340 -36.61 26.05 34.37
N GLN A 341 -37.20 25.90 33.16
CA GLN A 341 -36.95 26.80 32.02
C GLN A 341 -37.39 28.27 32.32
N SER A 342 -38.35 28.46 33.22
CA SER A 342 -38.85 29.79 33.55
C SER A 342 -37.90 30.64 34.42
N PHE A 343 -36.79 30.11 34.89
CA PHE A 343 -35.82 30.86 35.73
C PHE A 343 -34.67 31.50 34.96
N PHE A 344 -34.61 31.29 33.61
CA PHE A 344 -33.51 31.77 32.75
C PHE A 344 -33.95 32.77 31.67
N ILE A 345 -35.14 33.39 31.85
CA ILE A 345 -35.60 34.51 31.00
C ILE A 345 -35.45 35.82 31.72
#